data_1a7e47197736354859906edb1284c1c3
#
_entry.id   1a7e47197736354859906edb1284c1c3
#
_cell.length_a   1.000
_cell.length_b   1.000
_cell.length_c   1.000
_cell.angle_alpha   90.00
_cell.angle_beta   90.00
_cell.angle_gamma   90.00
#
_symmetry.space_group_name_H-M   'P 1'
#
loop_
_entity.id
_entity.type
_entity.pdbx_description
1 polymer ?
#
loop_
_entity_poly.entity_id
_entity_poly.type
_entity_poly.pdbx_seq_one_letter_code
_entity_poly.pdbx_strand_id
1 'polypeptide(L)'
;MKRFLLFFTSSVLVLLLVSSCVYIKYTKQANKYEAAGLYESALDQYIKALKKKPDYIDARIGLIRMSTRYSEQLSDQIEQAYAALDDDQVVSSYLKLRDLRNQVAPYDMELNIDSRIEGQFRESKTRFLSNKYRQAEALMDEEKFSEAAALFDQVVDVDPTYERAAELVKYCKCEPIYRQAVANMTNGKYRAAYLQLGRVLNIDSSFKDALDLRQEAINKGVLTVAFVDVRNAYGHRQLANMMVAEVKTLVERHNDPFLRIVDLYQTEALIEEQKRALANNLDLKSAIIPVRAHLACRINDVNMQKSKFKEVKMKGFLREVKSDKSVVYHKIYYYDCEQSAQAWAQVSYDLTSTSTGLIILSGIASASANDAVHYIYYKNDSRDLNIRTGSWEKQDKPFDPAVDYVSDNFLSSSQISSLVEAKRSLKSIEDLELDLSPTLGRTIAQKLINFNPEQ
;
A
#
# COMPACT_ATOMS: atom_id res chain seq x y z
N MET A 1 44.62 -4.87 15.56
CA MET A 1 43.75 -5.85 16.20
C MET A 1 43.43 -5.57 17.70
N LYS A 2 44.37 -5.23 18.58
CA LYS A 2 44.07 -4.95 20.00
C LYS A 2 43.13 -3.77 20.32
N ARG A 3 43.11 -2.70 19.52
CA ARG A 3 42.20 -1.56 19.69
C ARG A 3 40.75 -1.83 19.24
N PHE A 4 40.55 -2.73 18.27
CA PHE A 4 39.22 -3.16 17.82
C PHE A 4 38.53 -4.09 18.83
N LEU A 5 39.33 -4.94 19.52
CA LEU A 5 38.83 -5.85 20.57
C LEU A 5 38.35 -5.06 21.80
N LEU A 6 39.05 -3.98 22.16
CA LEU A 6 38.67 -3.11 23.31
C LEU A 6 37.37 -2.32 23.05
N PHE A 7 37.10 -1.88 21.82
CA PHE A 7 35.84 -1.23 21.46
C PHE A 7 34.66 -2.21 21.45
N PHE A 8 34.89 -3.45 21.01
CA PHE A 8 33.84 -4.49 20.99
C PHE A 8 33.46 -4.95 22.40
N THR A 9 34.46 -5.13 23.30
CA THR A 9 34.21 -5.47 24.71
C THR A 9 33.54 -4.34 25.48
N SER A 10 33.90 -3.08 25.22
CA SER A 10 33.26 -1.91 25.82
C SER A 10 31.81 -1.74 25.37
N SER A 11 31.50 -2.00 24.09
CA SER A 11 30.13 -1.91 23.55
C SER A 11 29.21 -3.01 24.10
N VAL A 12 29.73 -4.25 24.28
CA VAL A 12 28.97 -5.35 24.89
C VAL A 12 28.72 -5.07 26.38
N LEU A 13 29.68 -4.49 27.11
CA LEU A 13 29.53 -4.15 28.52
C LEU A 13 28.48 -3.03 28.74
N VAL A 14 28.39 -2.05 27.84
CA VAL A 14 27.37 -0.98 27.88
C VAL A 14 25.99 -1.53 27.60
N LEU A 15 25.85 -2.49 26.64
CA LEU A 15 24.56 -3.17 26.36
C LEU A 15 24.06 -3.99 27.57
N LEU A 16 24.95 -4.64 28.31
CA LEU A 16 24.60 -5.37 29.54
C LEU A 16 24.17 -4.45 30.69
N LEU A 17 24.73 -3.27 30.79
CA LEU A 17 24.37 -2.30 31.83
C LEU A 17 23.01 -1.64 31.57
N VAL A 18 22.64 -1.39 30.33
CA VAL A 18 21.32 -0.84 29.96
C VAL A 18 20.19 -1.85 30.20
N SER A 19 20.44 -3.15 29.99
CA SER A 19 19.48 -4.21 30.30
C SER A 19 19.22 -4.36 31.79
N SER A 20 20.21 -4.04 32.64
CA SER A 20 20.13 -4.15 34.10
C SER A 20 19.14 -3.17 34.77
N CYS A 21 18.81 -2.04 34.14
CA CYS A 21 17.92 -1.04 34.72
C CYS A 21 16.43 -1.25 34.41
N VAL A 22 16.09 -2.02 33.37
CA VAL A 22 14.72 -2.10 32.87
C VAL A 22 13.81 -2.90 33.82
N TYR A 23 14.24 -4.05 34.32
CA TYR A 23 13.45 -4.87 35.25
C TYR A 23 13.27 -4.17 36.62
N ILE A 24 14.28 -3.41 37.10
CA ILE A 24 14.18 -2.61 38.30
C ILE A 24 13.13 -1.49 38.13
N LYS A 25 13.08 -0.84 36.94
CA LYS A 25 12.07 0.16 36.61
C LYS A 25 10.67 -0.43 36.68
N TYR A 26 10.46 -1.60 36.09
CA TYR A 26 9.18 -2.30 36.15
C TYR A 26 8.79 -2.65 37.60
N THR A 27 9.71 -3.16 38.40
CA THR A 27 9.42 -3.49 39.79
C THR A 27 9.09 -2.24 40.62
N LYS A 28 9.81 -1.14 40.42
CA LYS A 28 9.46 0.17 41.07
C LYS A 28 8.07 0.66 40.67
N GLN A 29 7.69 0.47 39.42
CA GLN A 29 6.36 0.84 38.93
C GLN A 29 5.29 -0.09 39.53
N ALA A 30 5.56 -1.40 39.59
CA ALA A 30 4.69 -2.37 40.24
C ALA A 30 4.41 -2.03 41.71
N ASN A 31 5.46 -1.67 42.48
CA ASN A 31 5.34 -1.23 43.88
C ASN A 31 4.44 0.00 44.02
N LYS A 32 4.45 0.94 43.08
CA LYS A 32 3.55 2.10 43.08
C LYS A 32 2.10 1.69 42.86
N TYR A 33 1.85 0.77 41.91
CA TYR A 33 0.50 0.23 41.66
C TYR A 33 0.01 -0.60 42.85
N GLU A 34 0.89 -1.38 43.49
CA GLU A 34 0.59 -2.09 44.72
C GLU A 34 0.16 -1.16 45.86
N ALA A 35 0.91 -0.10 46.07
CA ALA A 35 0.57 0.91 47.09
C ALA A 35 -0.76 1.66 46.80
N ALA A 36 -1.15 1.73 45.53
CA ALA A 36 -2.43 2.29 45.09
C ALA A 36 -3.59 1.28 45.09
N GLY A 37 -3.37 0.01 45.47
CA GLY A 37 -4.39 -1.05 45.42
C GLY A 37 -4.77 -1.50 44.00
N LEU A 38 -3.97 -1.16 43.00
CA LEU A 38 -4.19 -1.52 41.59
C LEU A 38 -3.52 -2.86 41.27
N TYR A 39 -4.10 -3.95 41.75
CA TYR A 39 -3.46 -5.28 41.74
C TYR A 39 -3.16 -5.80 40.33
N GLU A 40 -4.11 -5.71 39.41
CA GLU A 40 -3.91 -6.12 38.01
C GLU A 40 -2.72 -5.39 37.36
N SER A 41 -2.64 -4.08 37.54
CA SER A 41 -1.54 -3.26 37.03
C SER A 41 -0.18 -3.59 37.69
N ALA A 42 -0.19 -3.89 38.99
CA ALA A 42 1.00 -4.30 39.70
C ALA A 42 1.52 -5.66 39.20
N LEU A 43 0.62 -6.64 39.04
CA LEU A 43 0.92 -7.99 38.50
C LEU A 43 1.55 -7.90 37.10
N ASP A 44 0.96 -7.12 36.18
CA ASP A 44 1.49 -6.91 34.83
C ASP A 44 2.95 -6.38 34.87
N GLN A 45 3.24 -5.42 35.76
CA GLN A 45 4.59 -4.86 35.87
C GLN A 45 5.58 -5.85 36.49
N TYR A 46 5.18 -6.63 37.50
CA TYR A 46 6.05 -7.69 38.04
C TYR A 46 6.34 -8.77 37.01
N ILE A 47 5.33 -9.18 36.23
CA ILE A 47 5.50 -10.13 35.12
C ILE A 47 6.45 -9.57 34.04
N LYS A 48 6.32 -8.27 33.69
CA LYS A 48 7.26 -7.60 32.77
C LYS A 48 8.68 -7.57 33.30
N ALA A 49 8.85 -7.39 34.60
CA ALA A 49 10.17 -7.44 35.25
C ALA A 49 10.76 -8.86 35.12
N LEU A 50 9.99 -9.91 35.44
CA LEU A 50 10.42 -11.31 35.39
C LEU A 50 10.66 -11.82 33.97
N LYS A 51 9.91 -11.33 32.98
CA LYS A 51 10.22 -11.57 31.55
C LYS A 51 11.62 -11.05 31.14
N LYS A 52 12.12 -9.99 31.81
CA LYS A 52 13.47 -9.44 31.56
C LYS A 52 14.53 -10.11 32.41
N LYS A 53 14.20 -10.48 33.66
CA LYS A 53 15.08 -11.16 34.59
C LYS A 53 14.28 -12.16 35.43
N PRO A 54 14.20 -13.45 35.00
CA PRO A 54 13.37 -14.48 35.65
C PRO A 54 13.70 -14.76 37.12
N ASP A 55 14.95 -14.61 37.51
CA ASP A 55 15.47 -14.85 38.84
C ASP A 55 15.49 -13.62 39.77
N TYR A 56 14.80 -12.51 39.35
CA TYR A 56 14.79 -11.29 40.16
C TYR A 56 13.86 -11.42 41.35
N ILE A 57 14.47 -11.58 42.53
CA ILE A 57 13.81 -11.94 43.79
C ILE A 57 12.71 -10.97 44.17
N ASP A 58 12.96 -9.64 44.11
CA ASP A 58 11.97 -8.63 44.51
C ASP A 58 10.70 -8.68 43.66
N ALA A 59 10.85 -8.92 42.36
CA ALA A 59 9.69 -9.07 41.47
C ALA A 59 8.96 -10.39 41.73
N ARG A 60 9.65 -11.49 42.03
CA ARG A 60 9.01 -12.77 42.41
C ARG A 60 8.21 -12.63 43.71
N ILE A 61 8.80 -12.04 44.76
CA ILE A 61 8.08 -11.79 46.02
C ILE A 61 6.87 -10.89 45.78
N GLY A 62 7.03 -9.80 45.01
CA GLY A 62 5.93 -8.91 44.65
C GLY A 62 4.84 -9.62 43.88
N LEU A 63 5.19 -10.48 42.90
CA LEU A 63 4.24 -11.27 42.13
C LEU A 63 3.46 -12.22 43.04
N ILE A 64 4.15 -12.98 43.93
CA ILE A 64 3.49 -13.89 44.89
C ILE A 64 2.48 -13.12 45.75
N ARG A 65 2.93 -12.04 46.39
CA ARG A 65 2.08 -11.26 47.30
C ARG A 65 0.86 -10.68 46.60
N MET A 66 1.04 -10.14 45.36
CA MET A 66 -0.07 -9.54 44.63
C MET A 66 -1.03 -10.57 44.06
N SER A 67 -0.53 -11.69 43.56
CA SER A 67 -1.40 -12.76 43.08
C SER A 67 -2.24 -13.38 44.20
N THR A 68 -1.68 -13.56 45.39
CA THR A 68 -2.45 -14.02 46.56
C THR A 68 -3.55 -13.03 46.92
N ARG A 69 -3.20 -11.74 47.13
CA ARG A 69 -4.20 -10.71 47.48
C ARG A 69 -5.27 -10.54 46.41
N TYR A 70 -4.90 -10.57 45.14
CA TYR A 70 -5.89 -10.42 44.05
C TYR A 70 -6.77 -11.65 43.90
N SER A 71 -6.22 -12.86 44.13
CA SER A 71 -7.03 -14.07 44.15
C SER A 71 -8.04 -14.11 45.31
N GLU A 72 -7.63 -13.65 46.50
CA GLU A 72 -8.51 -13.49 47.65
C GLU A 72 -9.64 -12.49 47.34
N GLN A 73 -9.30 -11.31 46.81
CA GLN A 73 -10.30 -10.30 46.42
C GLN A 73 -11.31 -10.84 45.37
N LEU A 74 -10.81 -11.55 44.35
CA LEU A 74 -11.68 -12.13 43.33
C LEU A 74 -12.57 -13.21 43.91
N SER A 75 -12.07 -14.03 44.83
CA SER A 75 -12.85 -15.05 45.53
C SER A 75 -13.96 -14.43 46.39
N ASP A 76 -13.67 -13.38 47.17
CA ASP A 76 -14.66 -12.65 47.93
C ASP A 76 -15.73 -11.99 47.01
N GLN A 77 -15.34 -11.46 45.87
CA GLN A 77 -16.29 -10.94 44.88
C GLN A 77 -17.20 -12.02 44.32
N ILE A 78 -16.66 -13.23 44.04
CA ILE A 78 -17.46 -14.36 43.57
C ILE A 78 -18.48 -14.76 44.63
N GLU A 79 -18.09 -14.89 45.92
CA GLU A 79 -19.00 -15.28 46.98
C GLU A 79 -20.13 -14.24 47.19
N GLN A 80 -19.79 -12.96 47.18
CA GLN A 80 -20.75 -11.86 47.30
C GLN A 80 -21.74 -11.86 46.12
N ALA A 81 -21.23 -11.96 44.90
CA ALA A 81 -22.01 -11.99 43.66
C ALA A 81 -22.93 -13.24 43.62
N TYR A 82 -22.41 -14.40 44.04
CA TYR A 82 -23.18 -15.64 44.11
C TYR A 82 -24.34 -15.52 45.10
N ALA A 83 -24.10 -14.95 46.28
CA ALA A 83 -25.15 -14.70 47.28
C ALA A 83 -26.20 -13.68 46.79
N ALA A 84 -25.80 -12.74 45.92
CA ALA A 84 -26.70 -11.79 45.27
C ALA A 84 -27.39 -12.32 44.00
N LEU A 85 -27.12 -13.55 43.60
CA LEU A 85 -27.56 -14.16 42.31
C LEU A 85 -27.16 -13.36 41.07
N ASP A 86 -26.03 -12.66 41.13
CA ASP A 86 -25.43 -11.95 40.02
C ASP A 86 -24.48 -12.88 39.23
N ASP A 87 -25.08 -13.66 38.34
CA ASP A 87 -24.33 -14.64 37.55
C ASP A 87 -23.29 -13.98 36.62
N ASP A 88 -23.54 -12.76 36.11
CA ASP A 88 -22.61 -12.00 35.28
C ASP A 88 -21.31 -11.68 36.03
N GLN A 89 -21.44 -11.20 37.28
CA GLN A 89 -20.28 -10.86 38.11
C GLN A 89 -19.52 -12.13 38.56
N VAL A 90 -20.25 -13.23 38.91
CA VAL A 90 -19.61 -14.51 39.28
C VAL A 90 -18.75 -15.02 38.11
N VAL A 91 -19.31 -15.09 36.91
CA VAL A 91 -18.62 -15.59 35.73
C VAL A 91 -17.43 -14.70 35.38
N SER A 92 -17.62 -13.38 35.36
CA SER A 92 -16.56 -12.43 35.07
C SER A 92 -15.39 -12.52 36.06
N SER A 93 -15.70 -12.55 37.37
CA SER A 93 -14.64 -12.64 38.42
C SER A 93 -13.91 -13.98 38.39
N TYR A 94 -14.62 -15.09 38.14
CA TYR A 94 -13.99 -16.41 38.01
C TYR A 94 -13.07 -16.50 36.78
N LEU A 95 -13.46 -15.95 35.63
CA LEU A 95 -12.60 -15.91 34.45
C LEU A 95 -11.32 -15.13 34.73
N LYS A 96 -11.39 -13.99 35.44
CA LYS A 96 -10.19 -13.25 35.90
C LYS A 96 -9.32 -14.07 36.84
N LEU A 97 -9.94 -14.81 37.76
CA LEU A 97 -9.20 -15.69 38.70
C LEU A 97 -8.49 -16.83 37.97
N ARG A 98 -9.15 -17.44 36.97
CA ARG A 98 -8.56 -18.46 36.10
C ARG A 98 -7.41 -17.90 35.26
N ASP A 99 -7.59 -16.71 34.71
CA ASP A 99 -6.56 -16.04 33.91
C ASP A 99 -5.35 -15.64 34.77
N LEU A 100 -5.57 -15.16 36.01
CA LEU A 100 -4.51 -14.91 36.98
C LEU A 100 -3.71 -16.18 37.25
N ARG A 101 -4.36 -17.32 37.51
CA ARG A 101 -3.71 -18.63 37.70
C ARG A 101 -2.82 -18.97 36.51
N ASN A 102 -3.33 -18.81 35.27
CA ASN A 102 -2.57 -19.11 34.05
C ASN A 102 -1.39 -18.13 33.84
N GLN A 103 -1.53 -16.87 34.23
CA GLN A 103 -0.47 -15.87 34.10
C GLN A 103 0.70 -16.11 35.05
N VAL A 104 0.43 -16.64 36.26
CA VAL A 104 1.47 -16.85 37.27
C VAL A 104 2.11 -18.25 37.21
N ALA A 105 1.43 -19.23 36.63
CA ALA A 105 1.91 -20.60 36.49
C ALA A 105 3.34 -20.71 35.87
N PRO A 106 3.73 -19.93 34.84
CA PRO A 106 5.08 -19.97 34.27
C PRO A 106 6.20 -19.54 35.25
N TYR A 107 5.85 -18.97 36.40
CA TYR A 107 6.81 -18.49 37.42
C TYR A 107 6.86 -19.41 38.64
N ASP A 108 6.51 -20.70 38.50
CA ASP A 108 6.46 -21.72 39.55
C ASP A 108 5.50 -21.36 40.69
N MET A 109 4.37 -20.70 40.33
CA MET A 109 3.35 -20.35 41.31
C MET A 109 2.06 -21.13 41.07
N GLU A 110 1.69 -21.92 42.01
CA GLU A 110 0.43 -22.65 42.01
C GLU A 110 -0.62 -21.85 42.79
N LEU A 111 -1.60 -21.30 42.08
CA LEU A 111 -2.82 -20.72 42.65
C LEU A 111 -3.91 -21.79 42.72
N ASN A 112 -4.16 -22.31 43.91
CA ASN A 112 -5.26 -23.24 44.11
C ASN A 112 -6.58 -22.47 44.26
N ILE A 113 -7.53 -22.77 43.41
CA ILE A 113 -8.92 -22.24 43.52
C ILE A 113 -9.72 -23.17 44.42
N ASP A 114 -10.39 -22.61 45.41
CA ASP A 114 -11.24 -23.39 46.33
C ASP A 114 -12.36 -24.12 45.57
N SER A 115 -12.58 -25.38 45.91
CA SER A 115 -13.61 -26.21 45.29
C SER A 115 -15.02 -25.63 45.45
N ARG A 116 -15.27 -24.85 46.50
CA ARG A 116 -16.52 -24.12 46.72
C ARG A 116 -16.68 -23.02 45.66
N ILE A 117 -15.64 -22.23 45.39
CA ILE A 117 -15.65 -21.21 44.34
C ILE A 117 -15.88 -21.85 42.96
N GLU A 118 -15.24 -23.00 42.69
CA GLU A 118 -15.49 -23.76 41.46
C GLU A 118 -16.90 -24.28 41.34
N GLY A 119 -17.53 -24.68 42.46
CA GLY A 119 -18.93 -25.10 42.55
C GLY A 119 -19.89 -23.95 42.23
N GLN A 120 -19.70 -22.82 42.90
CA GLN A 120 -20.47 -21.60 42.67
C GLN A 120 -20.38 -21.12 41.21
N PHE A 121 -19.18 -21.15 40.65
CA PHE A 121 -18.98 -20.80 39.23
C PHE A 121 -19.75 -21.77 38.29
N ARG A 122 -19.68 -23.08 38.50
CA ARG A 122 -20.39 -24.04 37.64
C ARG A 122 -21.89 -23.79 37.60
N GLU A 123 -22.50 -23.52 38.77
CA GLU A 123 -23.93 -23.24 38.85
C GLU A 123 -24.28 -21.93 38.17
N SER A 124 -23.53 -20.85 38.46
CA SER A 124 -23.75 -19.54 37.85
C SER A 124 -23.47 -19.56 36.35
N LYS A 125 -22.43 -20.29 35.89
CA LYS A 125 -22.16 -20.49 34.46
C LYS A 125 -23.37 -21.09 33.75
N THR A 126 -24.00 -22.10 34.31
CA THR A 126 -25.19 -22.74 33.67
C THR A 126 -26.35 -21.74 33.50
N ARG A 127 -26.65 -20.95 34.55
CA ARG A 127 -27.70 -19.94 34.48
C ARG A 127 -27.31 -18.79 33.52
N PHE A 128 -26.08 -18.31 33.58
CA PHE A 128 -25.53 -17.26 32.70
C PHE A 128 -25.68 -17.64 31.22
N LEU A 129 -25.19 -18.82 30.84
CA LEU A 129 -25.22 -19.27 29.45
C LEU A 129 -26.65 -19.38 28.94
N SER A 130 -27.55 -20.03 29.70
CA SER A 130 -28.96 -20.18 29.31
C SER A 130 -29.70 -18.84 29.21
N ASN A 131 -29.43 -17.92 30.14
CA ASN A 131 -30.09 -16.61 30.13
C ASN A 131 -29.58 -15.72 28.97
N LYS A 132 -28.25 -15.63 28.77
CA LYS A 132 -27.67 -14.84 27.67
C LYS A 132 -28.08 -15.38 26.32
N TYR A 133 -28.09 -16.70 26.15
CA TYR A 133 -28.46 -17.34 24.89
C TYR A 133 -29.94 -17.03 24.54
N ARG A 134 -30.87 -17.21 25.48
CA ARG A 134 -32.28 -16.87 25.26
C ARG A 134 -32.55 -15.38 25.00
N GLN A 135 -31.83 -14.50 25.71
CA GLN A 135 -31.91 -13.06 25.43
C GLN A 135 -31.42 -12.74 24.02
N ALA A 136 -30.30 -13.37 23.59
CA ALA A 136 -29.77 -13.19 22.25
C ALA A 136 -30.71 -13.69 21.16
N GLU A 137 -31.39 -14.86 21.37
CA GLU A 137 -32.44 -15.37 20.47
C GLU A 137 -33.63 -14.39 20.37
N ALA A 138 -34.11 -13.86 21.46
CA ALA A 138 -35.17 -12.86 21.44
C ALA A 138 -34.80 -11.58 20.67
N LEU A 139 -33.59 -11.09 20.87
CA LEU A 139 -33.06 -9.94 20.08
C LEU A 139 -32.89 -10.27 18.60
N MET A 140 -32.50 -11.49 18.27
CA MET A 140 -32.41 -11.95 16.89
C MET A 140 -33.79 -12.00 16.22
N ASP A 141 -34.81 -12.45 16.92
CA ASP A 141 -36.21 -12.47 16.44
C ASP A 141 -36.77 -11.04 16.25
N GLU A 142 -36.29 -10.08 17.04
CA GLU A 142 -36.59 -8.65 16.88
C GLU A 142 -35.70 -7.98 15.78
N GLU A 143 -34.88 -8.74 15.05
CA GLU A 143 -33.90 -8.27 14.04
C GLU A 143 -32.83 -7.32 14.60
N LYS A 144 -32.62 -7.29 15.90
CA LYS A 144 -31.55 -6.56 16.58
C LYS A 144 -30.25 -7.34 16.56
N PHE A 145 -29.77 -7.67 15.33
CA PHE A 145 -28.66 -8.58 15.10
C PHE A 145 -27.36 -8.18 15.79
N SER A 146 -27.06 -6.87 15.88
CA SER A 146 -25.84 -6.40 16.53
C SER A 146 -25.82 -6.67 18.03
N GLU A 147 -26.96 -6.48 18.69
CA GLU A 147 -27.14 -6.73 20.13
C GLU A 147 -27.17 -8.23 20.41
N ALA A 148 -27.85 -9.01 19.57
CA ALA A 148 -27.86 -10.47 19.64
C ALA A 148 -26.44 -11.05 19.49
N ALA A 149 -25.68 -10.58 18.51
CA ALA A 149 -24.29 -11.00 18.31
C ALA A 149 -23.41 -10.74 19.54
N ALA A 150 -23.59 -9.60 20.22
CA ALA A 150 -22.82 -9.26 21.42
C ALA A 150 -23.13 -10.20 22.60
N LEU A 151 -24.38 -10.64 22.74
CA LEU A 151 -24.76 -11.62 23.79
C LEU A 151 -24.29 -13.04 23.43
N PHE A 152 -24.40 -13.45 22.17
CA PHE A 152 -23.84 -14.73 21.72
C PHE A 152 -22.33 -14.76 21.85
N ASP A 153 -21.61 -13.64 21.55
CA ASP A 153 -20.15 -13.54 21.78
C ASP A 153 -19.82 -13.79 23.28
N GLN A 154 -20.60 -13.23 24.23
CA GLN A 154 -20.41 -13.49 25.67
C GLN A 154 -20.59 -14.97 26.02
N VAL A 155 -21.57 -15.65 25.39
CA VAL A 155 -21.76 -17.08 25.56
C VAL A 155 -20.56 -17.87 25.04
N VAL A 156 -20.07 -17.55 23.85
CA VAL A 156 -18.91 -18.20 23.20
C VAL A 156 -17.61 -17.96 24.00
N ASP A 157 -17.43 -16.79 24.59
CA ASP A 157 -16.26 -16.48 25.42
C ASP A 157 -16.19 -17.36 26.68
N VAL A 158 -17.36 -17.72 27.24
CA VAL A 158 -17.45 -18.57 28.43
C VAL A 158 -17.45 -20.05 28.06
N ASP A 159 -18.16 -20.43 27.00
CA ASP A 159 -18.21 -21.78 26.48
C ASP A 159 -18.38 -21.79 24.95
N PRO A 160 -17.27 -21.99 24.21
CA PRO A 160 -17.30 -22.01 22.74
C PRO A 160 -18.16 -23.15 22.15
N THR A 161 -18.52 -24.14 22.95
CA THR A 161 -19.30 -25.34 22.53
C THR A 161 -20.76 -25.28 22.93
N TYR A 162 -21.20 -24.17 23.56
CA TYR A 162 -22.56 -24.04 24.04
C TYR A 162 -23.54 -23.93 22.87
N GLU A 163 -24.33 -24.99 22.70
CA GLU A 163 -25.37 -25.09 21.64
C GLU A 163 -24.84 -24.62 20.28
N ARG A 164 -25.55 -23.68 19.66
CA ARG A 164 -25.18 -23.09 18.34
C ARG A 164 -24.67 -21.66 18.46
N ALA A 165 -24.23 -21.24 19.63
CA ALA A 165 -23.85 -19.84 19.87
C ALA A 165 -22.81 -19.32 18.87
N ALA A 166 -21.78 -20.09 18.60
CA ALA A 166 -20.72 -19.71 17.65
C ALA A 166 -21.23 -19.55 16.18
N GLU A 167 -22.20 -20.37 15.77
CA GLU A 167 -22.85 -20.25 14.46
C GLU A 167 -23.76 -19.01 14.43
N LEU A 168 -24.53 -18.77 15.51
CA LEU A 168 -25.44 -17.64 15.60
C LEU A 168 -24.72 -16.30 15.66
N VAL A 169 -23.52 -16.24 16.26
CA VAL A 169 -22.62 -15.06 16.16
C VAL A 169 -22.36 -14.72 14.71
N LYS A 170 -21.94 -15.72 13.92
CA LYS A 170 -21.65 -15.49 12.49
C LYS A 170 -22.90 -15.08 11.73
N TYR A 171 -24.03 -15.75 11.98
CA TYR A 171 -25.31 -15.42 11.36
C TYR A 171 -25.71 -13.98 11.65
N CYS A 172 -25.71 -13.56 12.90
CA CYS A 172 -26.07 -12.19 13.30
C CYS A 172 -25.13 -11.12 12.70
N LYS A 173 -23.84 -11.44 12.54
CA LYS A 173 -22.87 -10.54 11.90
C LYS A 173 -23.05 -10.48 10.38
N CYS A 174 -23.47 -11.57 9.73
CA CYS A 174 -23.62 -11.68 8.29
C CYS A 174 -24.98 -11.17 7.78
N GLU A 175 -26.06 -11.50 8.44
CA GLU A 175 -27.42 -11.27 7.95
C GLU A 175 -27.75 -9.82 7.57
N PRO A 176 -27.43 -8.80 8.39
CA PRO A 176 -27.70 -7.40 8.03
C PRO A 176 -26.93 -6.97 6.77
N ILE A 177 -25.65 -7.39 6.66
CA ILE A 177 -24.78 -7.05 5.51
C ILE A 177 -25.31 -7.75 4.26
N TYR A 178 -25.71 -9.00 4.37
CA TYR A 178 -26.27 -9.79 3.28
C TYR A 178 -27.57 -9.16 2.75
N ARG A 179 -28.52 -8.81 3.63
CA ARG A 179 -29.78 -8.14 3.24
C ARG A 179 -29.52 -6.83 2.50
N GLN A 180 -28.55 -6.04 2.98
CA GLN A 180 -28.17 -4.80 2.32
C GLN A 180 -27.54 -5.07 0.95
N ALA A 181 -26.74 -6.13 0.82
CA ALA A 181 -26.15 -6.53 -0.46
C ALA A 181 -27.23 -6.95 -1.47
N VAL A 182 -28.23 -7.74 -1.06
CA VAL A 182 -29.37 -8.12 -1.88
C VAL A 182 -30.16 -6.89 -2.34
N ALA A 183 -30.40 -5.93 -1.43
CA ALA A 183 -31.05 -4.67 -1.81
C ALA A 183 -30.21 -3.88 -2.82
N ASN A 184 -28.90 -3.86 -2.67
CA ASN A 184 -28.00 -3.22 -3.65
C ASN A 184 -28.04 -3.95 -5.01
N MET A 185 -28.10 -5.27 -5.03
CA MET A 185 -28.30 -6.04 -6.28
C MET A 185 -29.58 -5.64 -7.01
N THR A 186 -30.69 -5.54 -6.27
CA THR A 186 -31.99 -5.13 -6.83
C THR A 186 -31.96 -3.68 -7.36
N ASN A 187 -31.20 -2.80 -6.71
CA ASN A 187 -31.08 -1.39 -7.09
C ASN A 187 -29.99 -1.15 -8.16
N GLY A 188 -29.38 -2.20 -8.73
CA GLY A 188 -28.33 -2.06 -9.73
C GLY A 188 -26.98 -1.57 -9.22
N LYS A 189 -26.78 -1.54 -7.89
CA LYS A 189 -25.52 -1.13 -7.24
C LYS A 189 -24.59 -2.33 -7.04
N TYR A 190 -24.17 -2.92 -8.15
CA TYR A 190 -23.44 -4.20 -8.17
C TYR A 190 -22.07 -4.13 -7.50
N ARG A 191 -21.33 -3.02 -7.62
CA ARG A 191 -20.03 -2.82 -6.94
C ARG A 191 -20.20 -2.80 -5.42
N ALA A 192 -21.22 -2.10 -4.93
CA ALA A 192 -21.54 -2.07 -3.50
C ALA A 192 -21.95 -3.46 -2.98
N ALA A 193 -22.80 -4.16 -3.72
CA ALA A 193 -23.21 -5.54 -3.39
C ALA A 193 -22.02 -6.49 -3.33
N TYR A 194 -21.12 -6.45 -4.32
CA TYR A 194 -19.91 -7.28 -4.37
C TYR A 194 -19.02 -7.10 -3.14
N LEU A 195 -18.80 -5.85 -2.72
CA LEU A 195 -17.97 -5.55 -1.55
C LEU A 195 -18.64 -6.05 -0.26
N GLN A 196 -19.96 -5.89 -0.13
CA GLN A 196 -20.71 -6.36 1.04
C GLN A 196 -20.73 -7.88 1.11
N LEU A 197 -21.01 -8.57 0.00
CA LEU A 197 -20.94 -10.02 -0.10
C LEU A 197 -19.53 -10.56 0.21
N GLY A 198 -18.50 -9.84 -0.19
CA GLY A 198 -17.13 -10.15 0.20
C GLY A 198 -16.91 -10.08 1.72
N ARG A 199 -17.52 -9.12 2.41
CA ARG A 199 -17.47 -9.03 3.89
C ARG A 199 -18.21 -10.20 4.54
N VAL A 200 -19.37 -10.58 4.02
CA VAL A 200 -20.12 -11.75 4.47
C VAL A 200 -19.28 -13.01 4.36
N LEU A 201 -18.68 -13.26 3.18
CA LEU A 201 -17.86 -14.45 2.93
C LEU A 201 -16.57 -14.50 3.75
N ASN A 202 -16.04 -13.35 4.20
CA ASN A 202 -14.92 -13.31 5.13
C ASN A 202 -15.31 -13.73 6.56
N ILE A 203 -16.58 -13.57 6.95
CA ILE A 203 -17.10 -14.00 8.26
C ILE A 203 -17.53 -15.46 8.18
N ASP A 204 -18.26 -15.81 7.14
CA ASP A 204 -18.74 -17.17 6.86
C ASP A 204 -18.69 -17.42 5.34
N SER A 205 -17.76 -18.28 4.91
CA SER A 205 -17.53 -18.60 3.50
C SER A 205 -18.67 -19.40 2.85
N SER A 206 -19.58 -19.94 3.65
CA SER A 206 -20.73 -20.76 3.22
C SER A 206 -22.09 -20.09 3.50
N PHE A 207 -22.09 -18.78 3.78
CA PHE A 207 -23.30 -18.07 4.14
C PHE A 207 -24.27 -17.96 2.96
N LYS A 208 -25.39 -18.68 3.06
CA LYS A 208 -26.47 -18.71 2.05
C LYS A 208 -25.90 -18.84 0.61
N ASP A 209 -26.39 -18.03 -0.31
CA ASP A 209 -25.97 -17.93 -1.70
C ASP A 209 -25.02 -16.73 -1.95
N ALA A 210 -24.34 -16.23 -0.91
CA ALA A 210 -23.49 -15.03 -0.98
C ALA A 210 -22.37 -15.15 -2.03
N LEU A 211 -21.84 -16.36 -2.25
CA LEU A 211 -20.80 -16.60 -3.27
C LEU A 211 -21.39 -16.44 -4.69
N ASP A 212 -22.55 -17.01 -4.93
CA ASP A 212 -23.23 -16.95 -6.23
C ASP A 212 -23.67 -15.52 -6.55
N LEU A 213 -24.28 -14.83 -5.58
CA LEU A 213 -24.68 -13.43 -5.71
C LEU A 213 -23.45 -12.50 -5.96
N ARG A 214 -22.32 -12.80 -5.34
CA ARG A 214 -21.09 -12.04 -5.56
C ARG A 214 -20.57 -12.20 -6.98
N GLN A 215 -20.65 -13.41 -7.54
CA GLN A 215 -20.31 -13.65 -8.94
C GLN A 215 -21.32 -13.00 -9.89
N GLU A 216 -22.61 -13.05 -9.54
CA GLU A 216 -23.66 -12.37 -10.31
C GLU A 216 -23.46 -10.85 -10.32
N ALA A 217 -23.04 -10.26 -9.19
CA ALA A 217 -22.74 -8.83 -9.11
C ALA A 217 -21.63 -8.42 -10.11
N ILE A 218 -20.56 -9.23 -10.23
CA ILE A 218 -19.53 -8.99 -11.26
C ILE A 218 -20.14 -9.08 -12.64
N ASN A 219 -20.87 -10.15 -12.95
CA ASN A 219 -21.42 -10.41 -14.29
C ASN A 219 -22.38 -9.30 -14.75
N LYS A 220 -23.16 -8.75 -13.82
CA LYS A 220 -24.10 -7.65 -14.09
C LYS A 220 -23.43 -6.27 -14.12
N GLY A 221 -22.45 -6.04 -13.25
CA GLY A 221 -21.82 -4.74 -13.05
C GLY A 221 -20.54 -4.50 -13.85
N VAL A 222 -19.95 -5.54 -14.50
CA VAL A 222 -18.70 -5.37 -15.24
C VAL A 222 -18.86 -4.43 -16.43
N LEU A 223 -17.98 -3.43 -16.53
CA LEU A 223 -17.84 -2.56 -17.68
C LEU A 223 -16.75 -3.12 -18.60
N THR A 224 -17.18 -3.70 -19.72
CA THR A 224 -16.28 -4.18 -20.76
C THR A 224 -16.07 -3.07 -21.79
N VAL A 225 -14.83 -2.63 -21.95
CA VAL A 225 -14.44 -1.52 -22.82
C VAL A 225 -13.64 -2.05 -24.00
N ALA A 226 -14.07 -1.73 -25.21
CA ALA A 226 -13.30 -1.96 -26.41
C ALA A 226 -12.76 -0.66 -26.97
N PHE A 227 -11.49 -0.66 -27.37
CA PHE A 227 -10.92 0.45 -28.13
C PHE A 227 -11.43 0.42 -29.56
N VAL A 228 -11.84 1.55 -30.06
CA VAL A 228 -12.02 1.81 -31.50
C VAL A 228 -10.77 2.51 -32.03
N ASP A 229 -10.65 2.61 -33.36
CA ASP A 229 -9.51 3.26 -34.00
C ASP A 229 -9.31 4.70 -33.49
N VAL A 230 -8.04 5.07 -33.25
CA VAL A 230 -7.70 6.43 -32.87
C VAL A 230 -7.83 7.34 -34.08
N ARG A 231 -8.74 8.31 -33.99
CA ARG A 231 -8.99 9.28 -35.08
C ARG A 231 -7.84 10.27 -35.18
N ASN A 232 -7.59 10.78 -36.40
CA ASN A 232 -6.50 11.70 -36.74
C ASN A 232 -5.10 11.15 -36.42
N ALA A 233 -4.92 9.84 -36.42
CA ALA A 233 -3.62 9.20 -36.18
C ALA A 233 -2.70 9.22 -37.42
N TYR A 234 -3.11 9.83 -38.53
CA TYR A 234 -2.30 9.92 -39.73
C TYR A 234 -1.00 10.70 -39.41
N GLY A 235 0.15 10.10 -39.68
CA GLY A 235 1.46 10.65 -39.27
C GLY A 235 1.86 10.37 -37.83
N HIS A 236 0.93 9.97 -36.93
CA HIS A 236 1.17 9.73 -35.50
C HIS A 236 0.73 8.35 -35.03
N ARG A 237 0.80 7.37 -35.94
CA ARG A 237 0.24 6.01 -35.70
C ARG A 237 0.98 5.29 -34.58
N GLN A 238 2.28 5.49 -34.45
CA GLN A 238 3.09 4.85 -33.42
C GLN A 238 2.75 5.42 -32.03
N LEU A 239 2.63 6.75 -31.89
CA LEU A 239 2.15 7.41 -30.68
C LEU A 239 0.77 6.85 -30.25
N ALA A 240 -0.18 6.79 -31.19
CA ALA A 240 -1.51 6.26 -30.94
C ALA A 240 -1.48 4.80 -30.42
N ASN A 241 -0.72 3.92 -31.07
CA ASN A 241 -0.59 2.52 -30.68
C ASN A 241 0.05 2.37 -29.27
N MET A 242 1.12 3.12 -28.98
CA MET A 242 1.78 3.06 -27.69
C MET A 242 0.90 3.63 -26.56
N MET A 243 0.17 4.71 -26.83
CA MET A 243 -0.80 5.27 -25.88
C MET A 243 -1.89 4.25 -25.55
N VAL A 244 -2.48 3.57 -26.56
CA VAL A 244 -3.50 2.53 -26.34
C VAL A 244 -2.92 1.34 -25.58
N ALA A 245 -1.70 0.90 -25.90
CA ALA A 245 -1.01 -0.17 -25.19
C ALA A 245 -0.78 0.18 -23.71
N GLU A 246 -0.39 1.42 -23.42
CA GLU A 246 -0.22 1.90 -22.04
C GLU A 246 -1.55 1.88 -21.27
N VAL A 247 -2.66 2.34 -21.88
CA VAL A 247 -3.98 2.27 -21.26
C VAL A 247 -4.36 0.82 -20.93
N LYS A 248 -4.22 -0.09 -21.89
CA LYS A 248 -4.50 -1.53 -21.68
C LYS A 248 -3.70 -2.08 -20.52
N THR A 249 -2.38 -1.86 -20.52
CA THR A 249 -1.46 -2.35 -19.48
C THR A 249 -1.82 -1.82 -18.09
N LEU A 250 -2.17 -0.54 -17.97
CA LEU A 250 -2.50 0.07 -16.67
C LEU A 250 -3.84 -0.41 -16.14
N VAL A 251 -4.86 -0.56 -16.99
CA VAL A 251 -6.16 -1.10 -16.59
C VAL A 251 -6.04 -2.56 -16.16
N GLU A 252 -5.32 -3.40 -16.93
CA GLU A 252 -5.08 -4.80 -16.57
C GLU A 252 -4.30 -4.93 -15.23
N ARG A 253 -3.27 -4.11 -15.05
CA ARG A 253 -2.48 -4.08 -13.80
C ARG A 253 -3.29 -3.65 -12.59
N HIS A 254 -4.28 -2.77 -12.76
CA HIS A 254 -5.18 -2.35 -11.69
C HIS A 254 -6.07 -3.50 -11.19
N ASN A 255 -6.38 -4.48 -12.05
CA ASN A 255 -7.11 -5.71 -11.72
C ASN A 255 -8.47 -5.47 -11.02
N ASP A 256 -9.22 -4.46 -11.43
CA ASP A 256 -10.60 -4.25 -10.99
C ASP A 256 -11.53 -5.29 -11.64
N PRO A 257 -12.27 -6.11 -10.87
CA PRO A 257 -13.20 -7.10 -11.43
C PRO A 257 -14.33 -6.46 -12.27
N PHE A 258 -14.59 -5.17 -12.06
CA PHE A 258 -15.65 -4.43 -12.76
C PHE A 258 -15.18 -3.62 -13.96
N LEU A 259 -13.90 -3.68 -14.33
CA LEU A 259 -13.38 -3.01 -15.52
C LEU A 259 -12.51 -3.97 -16.33
N ARG A 260 -12.89 -4.23 -17.56
CA ARG A 260 -12.14 -5.12 -18.46
C ARG A 260 -11.97 -4.48 -19.82
N ILE A 261 -10.76 -4.54 -20.36
CA ILE A 261 -10.49 -4.19 -21.74
C ILE A 261 -10.68 -5.45 -22.59
N VAL A 262 -11.41 -5.35 -23.68
CA VAL A 262 -11.62 -6.44 -24.64
C VAL A 262 -11.08 -6.04 -26.00
N ASP A 263 -10.56 -7.01 -26.73
CA ASP A 263 -10.10 -6.82 -28.09
C ASP A 263 -11.26 -7.11 -29.06
N LEU A 264 -11.62 -6.11 -29.88
CA LEU A 264 -12.71 -6.25 -30.84
C LEU A 264 -12.46 -7.38 -31.86
N TYR A 265 -11.24 -7.51 -32.36
CA TYR A 265 -10.91 -8.54 -33.35
C TYR A 265 -11.00 -9.95 -32.77
N GLN A 266 -10.54 -10.15 -31.53
CA GLN A 266 -10.71 -11.44 -30.85
C GLN A 266 -12.17 -11.72 -30.53
N THR A 267 -12.93 -10.69 -30.17
CA THR A 267 -14.36 -10.81 -29.86
C THR A 267 -15.15 -11.20 -31.13
N GLU A 268 -14.86 -10.59 -32.26
CA GLU A 268 -15.48 -10.95 -33.56
C GLU A 268 -15.15 -12.39 -33.95
N ALA A 269 -13.90 -12.82 -33.83
CA ALA A 269 -13.46 -14.17 -34.07
C ALA A 269 -14.20 -15.19 -33.18
N LEU A 270 -14.36 -14.90 -31.90
CA LEU A 270 -15.13 -15.73 -30.95
C LEU A 270 -16.62 -15.78 -31.30
N ILE A 271 -17.22 -14.67 -31.74
CA ILE A 271 -18.61 -14.63 -32.22
C ILE A 271 -18.79 -15.54 -33.43
N GLU A 272 -17.90 -15.47 -34.40
CA GLU A 272 -17.96 -16.34 -35.60
C GLU A 272 -17.74 -17.81 -35.24
N GLU A 273 -16.85 -18.12 -34.31
CA GLU A 273 -16.64 -19.48 -33.79
C GLU A 273 -17.90 -20.01 -33.10
N GLN A 274 -18.56 -19.20 -32.27
CA GLN A 274 -19.80 -19.58 -31.60
C GLN A 274 -20.96 -19.76 -32.57
N LYS A 275 -21.08 -18.91 -33.59
CA LYS A 275 -22.08 -19.13 -34.67
C LYS A 275 -21.86 -20.46 -35.37
N ARG A 276 -20.59 -20.83 -35.64
CA ARG A 276 -20.23 -22.13 -36.22
C ARG A 276 -20.54 -23.31 -35.29
N ALA A 277 -20.25 -23.15 -33.99
CA ALA A 277 -20.55 -24.16 -32.98
C ALA A 277 -22.07 -24.41 -32.86
N LEU A 278 -22.86 -23.34 -32.81
CA LEU A 278 -24.32 -23.40 -32.79
C LEU A 278 -24.87 -24.06 -34.04
N ALA A 279 -24.35 -23.73 -35.22
CA ALA A 279 -24.75 -24.34 -36.48
C ALA A 279 -24.45 -25.85 -36.56
N ASN A 280 -23.48 -26.33 -35.77
CA ASN A 280 -23.06 -27.73 -35.71
C ASN A 280 -23.58 -28.47 -34.45
N ASN A 281 -24.51 -27.89 -33.68
CA ASN A 281 -25.03 -28.45 -32.43
C ASN A 281 -23.93 -28.84 -31.40
N LEU A 282 -22.84 -28.08 -31.37
CA LEU A 282 -21.77 -28.27 -30.40
C LEU A 282 -22.03 -27.42 -29.15
N ASP A 283 -21.68 -27.96 -27.97
CA ASP A 283 -21.79 -27.23 -26.71
C ASP A 283 -20.90 -25.97 -26.67
N LEU A 284 -21.49 -24.85 -26.33
CA LEU A 284 -20.80 -23.57 -26.16
C LEU A 284 -19.95 -23.59 -24.90
N LYS A 285 -18.64 -23.76 -25.05
CA LYS A 285 -17.68 -23.81 -23.89
C LYS A 285 -17.33 -22.48 -23.28
N SER A 286 -17.72 -21.34 -23.88
CA SER A 286 -17.41 -20.01 -23.33
C SER A 286 -18.54 -19.02 -23.62
N ALA A 287 -18.99 -18.31 -22.61
CA ALA A 287 -19.90 -17.18 -22.79
C ALA A 287 -19.13 -15.98 -23.36
N ILE A 288 -19.61 -15.39 -24.46
CA ILE A 288 -19.08 -14.10 -24.91
C ILE A 288 -19.43 -13.03 -23.89
N ILE A 289 -18.42 -12.33 -23.41
CA ILE A 289 -18.65 -11.13 -22.59
C ILE A 289 -18.94 -9.98 -23.57
N PRO A 290 -20.18 -9.45 -23.62
CA PRO A 290 -20.52 -8.40 -24.56
C PRO A 290 -19.74 -7.13 -24.26
N VAL A 291 -19.30 -6.41 -25.29
CA VAL A 291 -18.73 -5.07 -25.16
C VAL A 291 -19.83 -4.11 -24.70
N ARG A 292 -19.63 -3.46 -23.56
CA ARG A 292 -20.62 -2.54 -22.97
C ARG A 292 -20.32 -1.07 -23.28
N ALA A 293 -19.06 -0.77 -23.62
CA ALA A 293 -18.69 0.60 -24.01
C ALA A 293 -17.55 0.59 -25.03
N HIS A 294 -17.57 1.58 -25.91
CA HIS A 294 -16.50 1.88 -26.85
C HIS A 294 -15.69 3.07 -26.37
N LEU A 295 -14.38 2.95 -26.28
CA LEU A 295 -13.46 4.04 -26.05
C LEU A 295 -12.89 4.53 -27.37
N ALA A 296 -13.31 5.71 -27.78
CA ALA A 296 -12.79 6.42 -28.94
C ALA A 296 -11.79 7.47 -28.49
N CYS A 297 -10.63 7.53 -29.12
CA CYS A 297 -9.63 8.57 -28.93
C CYS A 297 -9.47 9.38 -30.23
N ARG A 298 -9.12 10.66 -30.09
CA ARG A 298 -8.81 11.54 -31.22
C ARG A 298 -7.59 12.38 -30.88
N ILE A 299 -6.57 12.36 -31.72
CA ILE A 299 -5.44 13.28 -31.64
C ILE A 299 -5.93 14.64 -32.13
N ASN A 300 -5.96 15.61 -31.23
CA ASN A 300 -6.41 16.98 -31.54
C ASN A 300 -5.26 17.81 -32.11
N ASP A 301 -4.09 17.69 -31.50
CA ASP A 301 -2.90 18.45 -31.90
C ASP A 301 -1.62 17.71 -31.44
N VAL A 302 -0.60 17.79 -32.29
CA VAL A 302 0.78 17.38 -31.96
C VAL A 302 1.69 18.49 -32.48
N ASN A 303 2.39 19.11 -31.58
CA ASN A 303 3.32 20.19 -31.92
C ASN A 303 4.73 19.83 -31.45
N MET A 304 5.68 20.06 -32.33
CA MET A 304 7.09 19.83 -32.05
C MET A 304 7.90 21.07 -32.42
N GLN A 305 8.69 21.52 -31.48
CA GLN A 305 9.53 22.69 -31.65
C GLN A 305 10.96 22.33 -31.33
N LYS A 306 11.86 22.79 -32.19
CA LYS A 306 13.30 22.65 -31.98
C LYS A 306 13.90 24.06 -31.99
N SER A 307 14.69 24.38 -30.95
CA SER A 307 15.38 25.64 -30.88
C SER A 307 16.45 25.72 -31.97
N LYS A 308 16.85 26.93 -32.36
CA LYS A 308 18.04 27.11 -33.20
C LYS A 308 19.25 26.57 -32.41
N PHE A 309 20.16 25.92 -33.13
CA PHE A 309 21.45 25.50 -32.57
C PHE A 309 22.23 26.78 -32.24
N LYS A 310 22.68 26.89 -30.99
CA LYS A 310 23.48 28.01 -30.52
C LYS A 310 24.88 27.49 -30.28
N GLU A 311 25.85 28.12 -30.96
CA GLU A 311 27.28 27.84 -30.79
C GLU A 311 27.99 29.17 -30.49
N VAL A 312 28.64 29.21 -29.34
CA VAL A 312 29.35 30.42 -28.88
C VAL A 312 30.86 30.11 -28.75
N LYS A 313 31.66 30.90 -29.42
CA LYS A 313 33.13 30.79 -29.32
C LYS A 313 33.60 31.46 -28.04
N MET A 314 34.17 30.66 -27.12
CA MET A 314 34.60 31.06 -25.79
C MET A 314 36.12 31.08 -25.69
N LYS A 315 36.65 31.99 -24.90
CA LYS A 315 38.07 32.01 -24.51
C LYS A 315 38.29 31.05 -23.33
N GLY A 316 39.41 30.32 -23.37
CA GLY A 316 39.79 29.42 -22.28
C GLY A 316 41.22 28.95 -22.41
N PHE A 317 41.54 27.91 -21.67
CA PHE A 317 42.91 27.35 -21.65
C PHE A 317 42.84 25.83 -21.77
N LEU A 318 43.84 25.26 -22.42
CA LEU A 318 44.16 23.84 -22.36
C LEU A 318 45.22 23.65 -21.28
N ARG A 319 44.93 22.89 -20.26
CA ARG A 319 45.86 22.57 -19.18
C ARG A 319 46.73 21.39 -19.58
N GLU A 320 48.01 21.57 -19.56
CA GLU A 320 49.01 20.52 -19.80
C GLU A 320 49.86 20.31 -18.54
N VAL A 321 50.04 19.07 -18.15
CA VAL A 321 50.93 18.68 -17.06
C VAL A 321 52.16 18.06 -17.66
N LYS A 322 53.32 18.70 -17.52
CA LYS A 322 54.58 18.21 -18.00
C LYS A 322 55.16 17.07 -17.16
N SER A 323 56.20 16.41 -17.66
CA SER A 323 56.89 15.31 -16.98
C SER A 323 57.51 15.69 -15.63
N ASP A 324 57.86 16.94 -15.43
CA ASP A 324 58.38 17.53 -14.18
C ASP A 324 57.26 17.94 -13.21
N LYS A 325 55.99 17.61 -13.52
CA LYS A 325 54.77 18.00 -12.79
C LYS A 325 54.43 19.49 -12.85
N SER A 326 55.15 20.30 -13.62
CA SER A 326 54.75 21.69 -13.84
C SER A 326 53.50 21.76 -14.72
N VAL A 327 52.65 22.76 -14.47
CA VAL A 327 51.39 22.97 -15.20
C VAL A 327 51.58 24.14 -16.15
N VAL A 328 51.24 23.92 -17.43
CA VAL A 328 51.26 24.96 -18.47
C VAL A 328 49.84 25.14 -19.00
N TYR A 329 49.47 26.41 -19.21
CA TYR A 329 48.17 26.77 -19.78
C TYR A 329 48.37 27.34 -21.18
N HIS A 330 47.77 26.67 -22.18
CA HIS A 330 47.75 27.11 -23.57
C HIS A 330 46.46 27.86 -23.86
N LYS A 331 46.53 29.08 -24.36
CA LYS A 331 45.36 29.90 -24.72
C LYS A 331 44.63 29.27 -25.91
N ILE A 332 43.38 28.96 -25.71
CA ILE A 332 42.54 28.32 -26.71
C ILE A 332 41.20 29.02 -26.86
N TYR A 333 40.56 28.79 -27.98
CA TYR A 333 39.11 28.95 -28.12
C TYR A 333 38.48 27.57 -28.03
N TYR A 334 37.40 27.47 -27.28
CA TYR A 334 36.51 26.33 -27.28
C TYR A 334 35.08 26.80 -27.64
N TYR A 335 34.20 25.87 -27.95
CA TYR A 335 32.84 26.17 -28.37
C TYR A 335 31.86 25.66 -27.33
N ASP A 336 30.94 26.52 -26.95
CA ASP A 336 29.84 26.23 -26.05
C ASP A 336 28.55 26.09 -26.87
N CYS A 337 27.93 24.88 -26.82
CA CYS A 337 26.84 24.48 -27.71
C CYS A 337 25.60 24.14 -26.95
N GLU A 338 24.49 24.76 -27.33
CA GLU A 338 23.18 24.52 -26.72
C GLU A 338 22.12 24.28 -27.81
N GLN A 339 21.26 23.31 -27.57
CA GLN A 339 20.05 23.12 -28.35
C GLN A 339 18.99 22.40 -27.50
N SER A 340 17.70 22.75 -27.71
CA SER A 340 16.62 22.08 -27.07
C SER A 340 15.53 21.69 -28.08
N ALA A 341 14.76 20.67 -27.73
CA ALA A 341 13.58 20.26 -28.46
C ALA A 341 12.44 20.01 -27.47
N GLN A 342 11.24 20.32 -27.89
CA GLN A 342 10.02 20.12 -27.11
C GLN A 342 8.96 19.48 -28.00
N ALA A 343 8.29 18.48 -27.47
CA ALA A 343 7.09 17.90 -28.05
C ALA A 343 5.89 18.13 -27.11
N TRP A 344 4.74 18.33 -27.67
CA TRP A 344 3.48 18.46 -26.95
C TRP A 344 2.36 17.82 -27.76
N ALA A 345 1.46 17.11 -27.08
CA ALA A 345 0.27 16.55 -27.71
C ALA A 345 -0.96 16.66 -26.84
N GLN A 346 -2.11 16.76 -27.51
CA GLN A 346 -3.43 16.73 -26.90
C GLN A 346 -4.31 15.70 -27.60
N VAL A 347 -4.96 14.85 -26.78
CA VAL A 347 -5.84 13.77 -27.19
C VAL A 347 -7.15 13.88 -26.45
N SER A 348 -8.26 14.01 -27.17
CA SER A 348 -9.60 13.85 -26.61
C SER A 348 -9.99 12.38 -26.59
N TYR A 349 -10.82 11.99 -25.62
CA TYR A 349 -11.35 10.65 -25.51
C TYR A 349 -12.79 10.66 -25.06
N ASP A 350 -13.58 9.74 -25.62
CA ASP A 350 -15.00 9.56 -25.33
C ASP A 350 -15.29 8.07 -25.10
N LEU A 351 -15.91 7.75 -23.95
CA LEU A 351 -16.43 6.42 -23.64
C LEU A 351 -17.93 6.42 -23.93
N THR A 352 -18.36 5.65 -24.91
CA THR A 352 -19.75 5.60 -25.37
C THR A 352 -20.37 4.27 -25.01
N SER A 353 -21.52 4.27 -24.32
CA SER A 353 -22.30 3.07 -24.01
C SER A 353 -22.80 2.41 -25.31
N THR A 354 -22.60 1.10 -25.45
CA THR A 354 -23.09 0.34 -26.62
C THR A 354 -24.60 0.11 -26.59
N SER A 355 -25.24 0.15 -25.43
CA SER A 355 -26.66 -0.07 -25.26
C SER A 355 -27.51 1.20 -25.53
N THR A 356 -26.98 2.37 -25.20
CA THR A 356 -27.71 3.64 -25.32
C THR A 356 -27.16 4.59 -26.37
N GLY A 357 -25.91 4.38 -26.81
CA GLY A 357 -25.21 5.32 -27.70
C GLY A 357 -24.77 6.62 -27.00
N LEU A 358 -25.02 6.77 -25.71
CA LEU A 358 -24.66 7.98 -24.97
C LEU A 358 -23.19 7.96 -24.55
N ILE A 359 -22.57 9.13 -24.57
CA ILE A 359 -21.24 9.33 -23.98
C ILE A 359 -21.40 9.34 -22.46
N ILE A 360 -20.73 8.40 -21.80
CA ILE A 360 -20.77 8.18 -20.35
C ILE A 360 -19.53 8.74 -19.63
N LEU A 361 -18.46 8.97 -20.38
CA LEU A 361 -17.24 9.60 -19.88
C LEU A 361 -16.56 10.30 -21.06
N SER A 362 -16.08 11.52 -20.87
CA SER A 362 -15.28 12.24 -21.86
C SER A 362 -14.18 13.05 -21.19
N GLY A 363 -13.15 13.39 -21.95
CA GLY A 363 -12.09 14.26 -21.45
C GLY A 363 -10.98 14.51 -22.45
N ILE A 364 -9.98 15.23 -21.98
CA ILE A 364 -8.78 15.58 -22.76
C ILE A 364 -7.56 15.15 -21.93
N ALA A 365 -6.64 14.46 -22.58
CA ALA A 365 -5.32 14.16 -22.07
C ALA A 365 -4.29 15.04 -22.80
N SER A 366 -3.36 15.63 -22.07
CA SER A 366 -2.26 16.40 -22.62
C SER A 366 -0.93 15.91 -22.06
N ALA A 367 0.11 15.95 -22.89
CA ALA A 367 1.46 15.57 -22.48
C ALA A 367 2.47 16.51 -23.12
N SER A 368 3.61 16.69 -22.45
CA SER A 368 4.79 17.36 -23.00
C SER A 368 6.04 16.54 -22.69
N ALA A 369 6.97 16.55 -23.63
CA ALA A 369 8.30 15.96 -23.47
C ALA A 369 9.35 16.98 -23.94
N ASN A 370 10.47 17.03 -23.23
CA ASN A 370 11.56 17.95 -23.53
C ASN A 370 12.87 17.18 -23.62
N ASP A 371 13.71 17.61 -24.52
CA ASP A 371 15.08 17.16 -24.60
C ASP A 371 16.01 18.35 -24.83
N ALA A 372 17.19 18.34 -24.24
CA ALA A 372 18.15 19.39 -24.38
C ALA A 372 19.56 18.83 -24.41
N VAL A 373 20.43 19.52 -25.15
CA VAL A 373 21.86 19.30 -25.13
C VAL A 373 22.56 20.61 -24.78
N HIS A 374 23.53 20.49 -23.89
CA HIS A 374 24.47 21.54 -23.55
C HIS A 374 25.83 20.88 -23.40
N TYR A 375 26.78 21.18 -24.30
CA TYR A 375 28.09 20.58 -24.32
C TYR A 375 29.12 21.56 -24.82
N ILE A 376 30.37 21.30 -24.54
CA ILE A 376 31.50 22.04 -25.08
C ILE A 376 32.42 21.13 -25.89
N TYR A 377 33.11 21.71 -26.84
CA TYR A 377 34.13 21.01 -27.60
C TYR A 377 35.31 21.92 -27.96
N TYR A 378 36.45 21.32 -28.27
CA TYR A 378 37.65 21.94 -28.75
C TYR A 378 38.19 21.17 -29.96
N LYS A 379 38.77 21.84 -30.92
CA LYS A 379 39.36 21.30 -32.17
C LYS A 379 38.75 19.99 -32.67
N ASN A 380 38.17 20.01 -33.88
CA ASN A 380 37.60 18.82 -34.51
C ASN A 380 36.62 18.03 -33.63
N ASP A 381 35.83 18.74 -32.81
CA ASP A 381 34.83 18.14 -31.92
C ASP A 381 35.42 17.19 -30.89
N SER A 382 36.67 17.38 -30.46
CA SER A 382 37.35 16.53 -29.49
C SER A 382 36.77 16.70 -28.08
N ARG A 383 36.75 15.60 -27.31
CA ARG A 383 36.43 15.60 -25.89
C ARG A 383 37.69 15.73 -25.07
N ASP A 384 38.13 16.96 -24.81
CA ASP A 384 39.33 17.21 -24.02
C ASP A 384 39.00 17.72 -22.63
N LEU A 385 39.18 16.86 -21.64
CA LEU A 385 38.89 17.13 -20.21
C LEU A 385 39.88 18.17 -19.60
N ASN A 386 40.92 18.53 -20.31
CA ASN A 386 41.91 19.52 -19.87
C ASN A 386 41.53 20.97 -20.21
N ILE A 387 40.37 21.19 -20.79
CA ILE A 387 39.83 22.54 -21.00
C ILE A 387 39.57 23.20 -19.64
N ARG A 388 39.97 24.46 -19.52
CA ARG A 388 39.73 25.33 -18.39
C ARG A 388 39.09 26.63 -18.86
N THR A 389 38.12 27.14 -18.14
CA THR A 389 37.53 28.46 -18.38
C THR A 389 38.51 29.55 -17.97
N GLY A 390 38.40 30.70 -18.59
CA GLY A 390 39.22 31.84 -18.26
C GLY A 390 39.15 32.95 -19.29
N SER A 391 39.95 33.97 -19.09
CA SER A 391 40.05 35.12 -19.99
C SER A 391 41.52 35.45 -20.29
N TRP A 392 41.76 35.89 -21.51
CA TRP A 392 43.05 36.35 -21.95
C TRP A 392 42.88 37.47 -23.00
N GLU A 393 43.89 38.37 -23.09
CA GLU A 393 43.83 39.48 -24.04
C GLU A 393 44.31 39.07 -25.44
N LYS A 394 45.53 38.48 -25.54
CA LYS A 394 46.16 38.10 -26.80
C LYS A 394 46.46 36.61 -26.82
N GLN A 395 45.99 35.91 -27.87
CA GLN A 395 46.18 34.47 -28.03
C GLN A 395 47.63 34.07 -28.33
N ASP A 396 48.36 34.91 -29.09
CA ASP A 396 49.71 34.66 -29.53
C ASP A 396 50.78 34.86 -28.44
N LYS A 397 50.38 35.37 -27.28
CA LYS A 397 51.31 35.55 -26.15
C LYS A 397 51.18 34.33 -25.19
N PRO A 398 52.27 33.88 -24.55
CA PRO A 398 52.27 32.89 -23.51
C PRO A 398 51.28 33.29 -22.36
N PHE A 399 50.91 32.32 -21.53
CA PHE A 399 50.14 32.60 -20.33
C PHE A 399 50.92 33.52 -19.38
N ASP A 400 50.31 34.62 -18.97
CA ASP A 400 50.85 35.59 -18.02
C ASP A 400 49.83 35.84 -16.90
N PRO A 401 50.10 35.40 -15.66
CA PRO A 401 49.16 35.55 -14.54
C PRO A 401 48.88 37.01 -14.13
N ALA A 402 49.61 37.98 -14.68
CA ALA A 402 49.37 39.42 -14.42
C ALA A 402 48.19 39.98 -15.27
N VAL A 403 47.90 39.37 -16.42
CA VAL A 403 46.88 39.83 -17.38
C VAL A 403 45.87 38.75 -17.79
N ASP A 404 46.19 37.47 -17.57
CA ASP A 404 45.36 36.35 -17.91
C ASP A 404 44.74 35.73 -16.66
N TYR A 405 43.49 35.28 -16.76
CA TYR A 405 42.79 34.61 -15.68
C TYR A 405 42.39 33.20 -16.10
N VAL A 406 42.77 32.17 -15.32
CA VAL A 406 42.36 30.79 -15.50
C VAL A 406 41.61 30.30 -14.25
N SER A 407 40.44 29.71 -14.45
CA SER A 407 39.68 29.05 -13.40
C SER A 407 40.01 27.54 -13.41
N ASP A 408 40.93 27.14 -12.52
CA ASP A 408 41.39 25.75 -12.40
C ASP A 408 41.11 25.21 -10.98
N ASN A 409 40.05 25.66 -10.32
CA ASN A 409 39.56 25.05 -9.08
C ASN A 409 38.73 23.78 -9.37
N PHE A 410 38.51 22.96 -8.34
CA PHE A 410 37.81 21.69 -8.46
C PHE A 410 36.39 21.86 -9.02
N LEU A 411 35.66 22.89 -8.60
CA LEU A 411 34.25 23.09 -9.02
C LEU A 411 34.15 23.44 -10.49
N SER A 412 34.96 24.42 -10.97
CA SER A 412 34.96 24.83 -12.37
C SER A 412 35.49 23.73 -13.29
N SER A 413 36.51 22.99 -12.85
CA SER A 413 37.04 21.85 -13.61
C SER A 413 35.99 20.72 -13.73
N SER A 414 35.28 20.43 -12.68
CA SER A 414 34.18 19.41 -12.69
C SER A 414 33.03 19.82 -13.59
N GLN A 415 32.62 21.09 -13.58
CA GLN A 415 31.55 21.61 -14.46
C GLN A 415 31.96 21.51 -15.93
N ILE A 416 33.17 21.93 -16.26
CA ILE A 416 33.68 21.82 -17.63
C ILE A 416 33.81 20.36 -18.09
N SER A 417 34.32 19.48 -17.26
CA SER A 417 34.39 18.04 -17.56
C SER A 417 33.01 17.44 -17.85
N SER A 418 31.99 17.80 -17.05
CA SER A 418 30.63 17.32 -17.30
C SER A 418 30.06 17.82 -18.64
N LEU A 419 30.37 19.05 -19.05
CA LEU A 419 29.95 19.58 -20.35
C LEU A 419 30.74 18.95 -21.51
N VAL A 420 32.02 18.63 -21.34
CA VAL A 420 32.81 17.91 -22.36
C VAL A 420 32.23 16.50 -22.58
N GLU A 421 31.82 15.83 -21.52
CA GLU A 421 31.25 14.47 -21.54
C GLU A 421 29.79 14.43 -21.89
N ALA A 422 29.09 15.56 -21.86
CA ALA A 422 27.66 15.63 -22.10
C ALA A 422 27.25 15.09 -23.48
N LYS A 423 25.98 14.65 -23.55
CA LYS A 423 25.42 14.24 -24.85
C LYS A 423 25.40 15.41 -25.83
N ARG A 424 25.63 15.11 -27.12
CA ARG A 424 25.78 16.11 -28.18
C ARG A 424 24.65 16.13 -29.20
N SER A 425 23.77 15.17 -29.15
CA SER A 425 22.62 15.06 -30.04
C SER A 425 21.30 15.02 -29.25
N LEU A 426 20.33 15.74 -29.75
CA LEU A 426 18.96 15.61 -29.30
C LEU A 426 18.39 14.25 -29.71
N LYS A 427 17.38 13.78 -29.01
CA LYS A 427 16.53 12.70 -29.47
C LYS A 427 15.96 13.01 -30.85
N SER A 428 15.64 11.98 -31.62
CA SER A 428 14.89 12.18 -32.86
C SER A 428 13.51 12.79 -32.55
N ILE A 429 12.89 13.41 -33.52
CA ILE A 429 11.55 13.95 -33.39
C ILE A 429 10.57 12.83 -33.09
N GLU A 430 10.76 11.69 -33.73
CA GLU A 430 9.95 10.50 -33.56
C GLU A 430 10.06 9.94 -32.12
N ASP A 431 11.30 9.85 -31.58
CA ASP A 431 11.52 9.38 -30.21
C ASP A 431 10.90 10.33 -29.17
N LEU A 432 11.02 11.65 -29.42
CA LEU A 432 10.48 12.66 -28.54
C LEU A 432 8.94 12.66 -28.54
N GLU A 433 8.34 12.38 -29.69
CA GLU A 433 6.89 12.17 -29.81
C GLU A 433 6.44 10.95 -29.01
N LEU A 434 7.18 9.84 -29.09
CA LEU A 434 6.84 8.63 -28.36
C LEU A 434 6.94 8.79 -26.85
N ASP A 435 7.81 9.67 -26.35
CA ASP A 435 7.89 10.00 -24.93
C ASP A 435 6.59 10.60 -24.37
N LEU A 436 5.65 11.05 -25.22
CA LEU A 436 4.33 11.57 -24.81
C LEU A 436 3.36 10.45 -24.44
N SER A 437 3.52 9.25 -25.06
CA SER A 437 2.55 8.16 -24.97
C SER A 437 2.29 7.66 -23.54
N PRO A 438 3.31 7.52 -22.63
CA PRO A 438 3.04 7.06 -21.26
C PRO A 438 2.19 8.04 -20.46
N THR A 439 2.39 9.34 -20.66
CA THR A 439 1.61 10.37 -19.93
C THR A 439 0.17 10.44 -20.43
N LEU A 440 -0.02 10.42 -21.76
CA LEU A 440 -1.35 10.40 -22.37
C LEU A 440 -2.12 9.13 -21.96
N GLY A 441 -1.49 7.95 -22.11
CA GLY A 441 -2.11 6.67 -21.75
C GLY A 441 -2.46 6.59 -20.27
N ARG A 442 -1.57 7.04 -19.38
CA ARG A 442 -1.82 7.09 -17.93
C ARG A 442 -3.00 7.97 -17.57
N THR A 443 -3.10 9.16 -18.18
CA THR A 443 -4.21 10.07 -17.92
C THR A 443 -5.55 9.46 -18.30
N ILE A 444 -5.63 8.79 -19.46
CA ILE A 444 -6.85 8.13 -19.92
C ILE A 444 -7.17 6.93 -19.02
N ALA A 445 -6.16 6.07 -18.73
CA ALA A 445 -6.33 4.90 -17.87
C ALA A 445 -6.85 5.27 -16.48
N GLN A 446 -6.30 6.30 -15.84
CA GLN A 446 -6.76 6.75 -14.53
C GLN A 446 -8.21 7.22 -14.53
N LYS A 447 -8.66 7.86 -15.60
CA LYS A 447 -10.07 8.27 -15.73
C LYS A 447 -11.00 7.07 -15.89
N LEU A 448 -10.60 6.04 -16.65
CA LEU A 448 -11.35 4.79 -16.77
C LEU A 448 -11.40 4.02 -15.44
N ILE A 449 -10.28 3.88 -14.76
CA ILE A 449 -10.16 3.19 -13.47
C ILE A 449 -11.04 3.83 -12.41
N ASN A 450 -11.09 5.16 -12.39
CA ASN A 450 -11.87 5.91 -11.40
C ASN A 450 -13.34 6.09 -11.81
N PHE A 451 -13.72 5.67 -13.02
CA PHE A 451 -15.08 5.79 -13.48
C PHE A 451 -15.98 4.71 -12.85
N ASN A 452 -17.03 5.16 -12.20
CA ASN A 452 -18.05 4.28 -11.64
C ASN A 452 -19.41 4.57 -12.31
N PRO A 453 -19.91 3.69 -13.18
CA PRO A 453 -21.19 3.89 -13.88
C PRO A 453 -22.42 3.78 -12.96
N GLU A 454 -22.26 3.40 -11.69
CA GLU A 454 -23.34 3.29 -10.70
C GLU A 454 -23.54 4.58 -9.88
N GLN A 455 -22.70 5.58 -10.09
CA GLN A 455 -22.79 6.93 -9.51
C GLN A 455 -23.40 7.89 -10.51
#